data_58e25cc0b84d1b131243c97db89895f2
#
_entry.id   58e25cc0b84d1b131243c97db89895f2
#
_cell.length_a   1.000
_cell.length_b   1.000
_cell.length_c   1.000
_cell.angle_alpha   90.00
_cell.angle_beta   90.00
_cell.angle_gamma   90.00
#
_symmetry.space_group_name_H-M   'P 1'
#
loop_
_entity.id
_entity.type
_entity.pdbx_description
1 polymer ?
#
loop_
_entity_poly.entity_id
_entity_poly.type
_entity_poly.pdbx_seq_one_letter_code
_entity_poly.pdbx_strand_id
1 'polypeptide(L)' 'MKLDNWRLIDDSFYSENAVVKPKFDFYTLYIDGKPYHDFSSTLEDVLSCVEEYLKLNETDRSSFKFN' A
#
# COMPACT_ATOMS: atom_id res chain seq x y z
N MET A 1 1.87 -7.73 -13.67
CA MET A 1 1.82 -7.42 -12.23
C MET A 1 1.39 -8.65 -11.46
N LYS A 2 2.07 -8.94 -10.37
CA LYS A 2 1.73 -10.07 -9.52
C LYS A 2 0.86 -9.60 -8.37
N LEU A 3 -0.25 -10.31 -8.16
CA LEU A 3 -1.17 -10.00 -7.06
C LEU A 3 -1.23 -11.13 -6.02
N ASP A 4 -0.17 -11.94 -5.96
CA ASP A 4 -0.15 -13.11 -5.08
C ASP A 4 -0.33 -12.76 -3.60
N ASN A 5 0.16 -11.60 -3.19
CA ASN A 5 0.07 -11.15 -1.81
C ASN A 5 -1.09 -10.17 -1.57
N TRP A 6 -1.92 -9.98 -2.57
CA TRP A 6 -3.00 -8.99 -2.49
C TRP A 6 -4.35 -9.63 -2.77
N ARG A 7 -5.37 -9.13 -2.09
CA ARG A 7 -6.76 -9.53 -2.32
C ARG A 7 -7.52 -8.29 -2.79
N LEU A 8 -8.21 -8.45 -3.92
CA LEU A 8 -9.02 -7.36 -4.47
C LEU A 8 -10.46 -7.53 -4.01
N ILE A 9 -10.96 -6.57 -3.24
CA ILE A 9 -12.33 -6.56 -2.73
C ILE A 9 -12.88 -5.14 -2.92
N ASP A 10 -13.97 -5.00 -3.67
CA ASP A 10 -14.62 -3.70 -3.92
C ASP A 10 -13.63 -2.62 -4.35
N ASP A 11 -12.81 -2.93 -5.35
CA ASP A 11 -11.81 -2.04 -5.93
C ASP A 11 -10.66 -1.67 -5.00
N SER A 12 -10.62 -2.24 -3.80
CA SER A 12 -9.54 -2.02 -2.84
C SER A 12 -8.65 -3.24 -2.76
N PHE A 13 -7.35 -3.02 -2.53
CA PHE A 13 -6.37 -4.08 -2.44
C PHE A 13 -5.96 -4.28 -0.98
N TYR A 14 -6.05 -5.51 -0.49
CA TYR A 14 -5.78 -5.86 0.90
C TYR A 14 -4.58 -6.78 1.01
N SER A 15 -3.67 -6.48 1.91
CA SER A 15 -2.53 -7.33 2.22
C SER A 15 -2.14 -7.09 3.68
N GLU A 16 -2.19 -8.14 4.51
CA GLU A 16 -1.92 -8.04 5.94
C GLU A 16 -2.78 -6.92 6.57
N ASN A 17 -2.16 -5.93 7.21
CA ASN A 17 -2.88 -4.80 7.81
C ASN A 17 -2.92 -3.58 6.89
N ALA A 18 -2.52 -3.74 5.63
CA ALA A 18 -2.48 -2.64 4.66
C ALA A 18 -3.64 -2.74 3.69
N VAL A 19 -4.22 -1.59 3.35
CA VAL A 19 -5.27 -1.48 2.36
C VAL A 19 -4.91 -0.34 1.42
N VAL A 20 -4.96 -0.59 0.11
CA VAL A 20 -4.75 0.44 -0.89
C VAL A 20 -6.08 0.69 -1.56
N LYS A 21 -6.60 1.91 -1.43
CA LYS A 21 -7.90 2.29 -2.01
C LYS A 21 -7.70 3.29 -3.14
N PRO A 22 -8.34 3.07 -4.30
CA PRO A 22 -8.30 4.04 -5.38
C PRO A 22 -9.15 5.25 -5.02
N LYS A 23 -8.60 6.42 -5.30
CA LYS A 23 -9.32 7.68 -5.19
C LYS A 23 -9.46 8.25 -6.59
N PHE A 24 -9.89 9.48 -6.71
CA PHE A 24 -10.18 10.08 -8.00
C PHE A 24 -8.96 10.06 -8.95
N ASP A 25 -7.83 10.56 -8.49
CA ASP A 25 -6.61 10.62 -9.30
C ASP A 25 -5.37 10.17 -8.55
N PHE A 26 -5.55 9.40 -7.46
CA PHE A 26 -4.44 8.92 -6.64
C PHE A 26 -4.89 7.68 -5.88
N TYR A 27 -3.95 7.07 -5.13
CA TYR A 27 -4.24 5.92 -4.28
C TYR A 27 -3.89 6.27 -2.84
N THR A 28 -4.73 5.84 -1.90
CA THR A 28 -4.46 6.06 -0.48
C THR A 28 -4.13 4.74 0.18
N LEU A 29 -3.01 4.71 0.90
CA LEU A 29 -2.61 3.57 1.71
C LEU A 29 -3.18 3.74 3.11
N TYR A 30 -3.85 2.70 3.60
CA TYR A 30 -4.34 2.63 4.98
C TYR A 30 -3.56 1.54 5.71
N ILE A 31 -3.10 1.85 6.92
CA ILE A 31 -2.46 0.86 7.79
C ILE A 31 -3.29 0.80 9.08
N ASP A 32 -3.71 -0.40 9.45
CA ASP A 32 -4.56 -0.62 10.62
C ASP A 32 -5.83 0.25 10.59
N GLY A 33 -6.37 0.45 9.38
CA GLY A 33 -7.61 1.20 9.22
C GLY A 33 -7.45 2.70 9.22
N LYS A 34 -6.22 3.21 9.30
CA LYS A 34 -5.95 4.65 9.33
C LYS A 34 -5.23 5.10 8.08
N PRO A 35 -5.58 6.28 7.51
CA PRO A 35 -4.88 6.81 6.35
C PRO A 35 -3.41 7.02 6.69
N TYR A 36 -2.53 6.53 5.82
CA TYR A 36 -1.10 6.57 6.07
C TYR A 36 -0.35 7.39 5.04
N HIS A 37 -0.66 7.20 3.76
CA HIS A 37 0.05 7.91 2.69
C HIS A 37 -0.78 7.90 1.41
N ASP A 38 -0.65 8.98 0.61
CA ASP A 38 -1.29 9.09 -0.69
C ASP A 38 -0.22 8.95 -1.78
N PHE A 39 -0.54 8.19 -2.83
CA PHE A 39 0.37 7.95 -3.94
C PHE A 39 -0.22 8.51 -5.23
N SER A 40 0.60 9.23 -6.00
CA SER A 40 0.21 9.72 -7.33
C SER A 40 0.88 8.90 -8.43
N SER A 41 1.23 7.65 -8.12
CA SER A 41 1.91 6.75 -9.05
C SER A 41 0.93 5.72 -9.62
N THR A 42 1.42 4.85 -10.51
CA THR A 42 0.59 3.77 -11.04
C THR A 42 0.28 2.77 -9.92
N LEU A 43 -0.78 2.00 -10.10
CA LEU A 43 -1.15 0.97 -9.13
C LEU A 43 -0.01 -0.01 -8.90
N GLU A 44 0.67 -0.42 -9.97
CA GLU A 44 1.78 -1.36 -9.87
C GLU A 44 2.89 -0.82 -8.98
N ASP A 45 3.23 0.46 -9.16
CA ASP A 45 4.26 1.11 -8.34
C ASP A 45 3.81 1.22 -6.88
N VAL A 46 2.55 1.54 -6.66
CA VAL A 46 1.99 1.66 -5.30
C VAL A 46 2.07 0.32 -4.58
N LEU A 47 1.59 -0.74 -5.22
CA LEU A 47 1.58 -2.07 -4.60
C LEU A 47 2.99 -2.57 -4.33
N SER A 48 3.93 -2.34 -5.26
CA SER A 48 5.32 -2.73 -5.07
C SER A 48 5.95 -2.00 -3.89
N CYS A 49 5.68 -0.72 -3.77
CA CYS A 49 6.22 0.09 -2.68
C CYS A 49 5.69 -0.37 -1.32
N VAL A 50 4.38 -0.65 -1.25
CA VAL A 50 3.77 -1.13 -0.02
C VAL A 50 4.29 -2.52 0.35
N GLU A 51 4.50 -3.40 -0.64
CA GLU A 51 5.06 -4.72 -0.37
C GLU A 51 6.45 -4.62 0.25
N GLU A 52 7.28 -3.72 -0.23
CA GLU A 52 8.60 -3.51 0.36
C GLU A 52 8.48 -3.03 1.80
N TYR A 53 7.56 -2.11 2.06
CA TYR A 53 7.31 -1.62 3.40
C TYR A 53 6.88 -2.75 4.34
N LEU A 54 5.99 -3.63 3.89
CA LEU A 54 5.48 -4.72 4.71
C LEU A 54 6.53 -5.79 5.03
N LYS A 55 7.60 -5.86 4.24
CA LYS A 55 8.69 -6.80 4.49
C LYS A 55 9.66 -6.33 5.56
N LEU A 56 9.58 -5.06 5.94
CA LEU A 56 10.49 -4.47 6.91
C LEU A 56 10.05 -4.75 8.33
N ASN A 57 11.02 -4.76 9.26
CA ASN A 57 10.70 -4.81 10.68
C ASN A 57 10.31 -3.40 11.17
N GLU A 58 9.89 -3.26 12.42
CA GLU A 58 9.43 -1.99 12.94
C GLU A 58 10.48 -0.89 12.86
N THR A 59 11.72 -1.23 13.16
CA THR A 59 12.82 -0.26 13.14
C THR A 59 13.02 0.30 11.74
N ASP A 60 13.05 -0.59 10.75
CA ASP A 60 13.25 -0.18 9.36
C ASP A 60 12.03 0.57 8.81
N ARG A 61 10.83 0.19 9.26
CA ARG A 61 9.60 0.89 8.82
C ARG A 61 9.60 2.35 9.24
N SER A 62 10.14 2.65 10.42
CA SER A 62 10.17 4.03 10.90
C SER A 62 11.06 4.94 10.05
N SER A 63 12.00 4.35 9.32
CA SER A 63 12.90 5.08 8.43
C SER A 63 12.46 5.04 6.97
N PHE A 64 11.44 4.27 6.65
CA PHE A 64 11.00 4.08 5.28
C PHE A 64 10.27 5.31 4.76
N LYS A 65 10.60 5.72 3.55
CA LYS A 65 9.95 6.87 2.91
C LYS A 65 9.22 6.42 1.65
N PHE A 66 7.95 6.78 1.58
CA PHE A 66 7.14 6.55 0.38
C PHE A 66 7.35 7.70 -0.60
N ASN A 67 7.40 7.37 -1.85
CA ASN A 67 7.51 8.38 -2.92
C ASN A 67 6.15 8.66 -3.54
#